data_83847ccf5edf52eddda7a95234a44d9e
#
_entry.id   83847ccf5edf52eddda7a95234a44d9e
#
_cell.length_a   1.000
_cell.length_b   1.000
_cell.length_c   1.000
_cell.angle_alpha   90.00
_cell.angle_beta   90.00
_cell.angle_gamma   90.00
#
_symmetry.space_group_name_H-M   'P 1'
#
loop_
_entity.id
_entity.type
_entity.pdbx_description
1 polymer ?
#
loop_
_entity_poly.entity_id
_entity_poly.type
_entity_poly.pdbx_seq_one_letter_code
_entity_poly.pdbx_strand_id
1 'polypeptide(L)'
;MEMKKYQKWTALVLVLCMLFSMTGCADEEKEAKQSFSKEDTWVVYWYLCGSDLESNYGAATADLNEMMQVKLPENVKVVIQTGGASKWQNDQVKTDRIQRYEYSGDTLTLKD
;
A
#
# COMPACT_ATOMS: atom_id res chain seq x y z
N MET A 1 19.35 52.74 34.82
CA MET A 1 18.84 51.68 35.71
C MET A 1 17.55 51.02 35.16
N GLU A 2 17.03 51.50 34.06
CA GLU A 2 15.80 50.95 33.47
C GLU A 2 15.99 49.76 32.49
N MET A 3 17.13 49.65 31.84
CA MET A 3 17.41 48.59 30.87
C MET A 3 17.33 47.16 31.44
N LYS A 4 17.69 46.96 32.69
CA LYS A 4 17.62 45.64 33.36
C LYS A 4 16.17 45.17 33.58
N LYS A 5 15.21 46.07 33.64
CA LYS A 5 13.79 45.76 33.88
C LYS A 5 13.15 45.26 32.61
N TYR A 6 13.42 45.87 31.47
CA TYR A 6 12.93 45.44 30.15
C TYR A 6 13.54 44.10 29.74
N GLN A 7 14.80 43.85 30.03
CA GLN A 7 15.49 42.60 29.72
C GLN A 7 14.86 41.39 30.45
N LYS A 8 14.38 41.59 31.68
CA LYS A 8 13.64 40.54 32.41
C LYS A 8 12.23 40.30 31.82
N TRP A 9 11.56 41.35 31.36
CA TRP A 9 10.24 41.26 30.76
C TRP A 9 10.31 40.60 29.39
N THR A 10 11.30 40.93 28.57
CA THR A 10 11.49 40.28 27.23
C THR A 10 11.84 38.80 27.40
N ALA A 11 12.64 38.43 28.37
CA ALA A 11 12.93 37.04 28.68
C ALA A 11 11.68 36.28 29.15
N LEU A 12 10.83 36.90 29.96
CA LEU A 12 9.58 36.29 30.43
C LEU A 12 8.59 36.08 29.29
N VAL A 13 8.47 37.04 28.36
CA VAL A 13 7.59 36.93 27.18
C VAL A 13 8.07 35.86 26.22
N LEU A 14 9.40 35.75 26.00
CA LEU A 14 9.97 34.69 25.15
C LEU A 14 9.72 33.29 25.72
N VAL A 15 9.86 33.12 27.04
CA VAL A 15 9.57 31.84 27.69
C VAL A 15 8.09 31.50 27.63
N LEU A 16 7.20 32.51 27.77
CA LEU A 16 5.76 32.32 27.65
C LEU A 16 5.35 31.93 26.23
N CYS A 17 5.97 32.54 25.21
CA CYS A 17 5.77 32.18 23.82
C CYS A 17 6.24 30.75 23.49
N MET A 18 7.36 30.30 24.09
CA MET A 18 7.83 28.93 23.89
C MET A 18 6.92 27.89 24.57
N LEU A 19 6.26 28.24 25.66
CA LEU A 19 5.29 27.34 26.32
C LEU A 19 3.99 27.21 25.54
N PHE A 20 3.60 28.25 24.76
CA PHE A 20 2.41 28.18 23.88
C PHE A 20 2.66 27.43 22.56
N SER A 21 3.90 27.24 22.15
CA SER A 21 4.24 26.49 20.92
C SER A 21 4.19 24.97 21.09
N MET A 22 3.97 24.47 22.29
CA MET A 22 3.88 23.02 22.58
C MET A 22 2.45 22.47 22.55
N THR A 23 1.43 23.30 22.26
CA THR A 23 0.11 22.79 21.86
C THR A 23 0.13 22.50 20.36
N GLY A 24 1.03 21.62 19.94
CA GLY A 24 0.92 20.93 18.68
C GLY A 24 -0.38 20.13 18.74
N CYS A 25 -1.23 20.31 17.76
CA CYS A 25 -2.41 19.49 17.51
C CYS A 25 -2.00 18.02 17.64
N ALA A 26 -2.31 17.41 18.77
CA ALA A 26 -2.55 16.00 18.83
C ALA A 26 -3.98 15.83 18.25
N ASP A 27 -4.11 15.89 16.92
CA ASP A 27 -5.17 15.19 16.27
C ASP A 27 -4.89 13.72 16.61
N GLU A 28 -5.55 13.22 17.63
CA GLU A 28 -5.79 11.80 17.75
C GLU A 28 -6.56 11.41 16.46
N GLU A 29 -5.82 11.06 15.41
CA GLU A 29 -6.32 10.14 14.41
C GLU A 29 -6.76 8.92 15.22
N LYS A 30 -8.04 8.89 15.56
CA LYS A 30 -8.71 7.65 15.88
C LYS A 30 -8.60 6.84 14.60
N GLU A 31 -7.52 6.05 14.49
CA GLU A 31 -7.49 4.92 13.59
C GLU A 31 -8.80 4.18 13.88
N ALA A 32 -9.76 4.39 13.01
CA ALA A 32 -10.95 3.54 12.99
C ALA A 32 -10.41 2.14 12.75
N LYS A 33 -10.22 1.37 13.82
CA LYS A 33 -9.94 -0.06 13.73
C LYS A 33 -11.11 -0.64 12.96
N GLN A 34 -10.94 -0.71 11.65
CA GLN A 34 -11.89 -1.35 10.77
C GLN A 34 -11.87 -2.83 11.18
N SER A 35 -12.88 -3.24 11.94
CA SER A 35 -13.04 -4.65 12.31
C SER A 35 -13.54 -5.36 11.07
N PHE A 36 -12.67 -6.10 10.42
CA PHE A 36 -13.05 -6.97 9.31
C PHE A 36 -13.83 -8.16 9.86
N SER A 37 -15.05 -8.37 9.38
CA SER A 37 -15.83 -9.56 9.70
C SER A 37 -15.57 -10.64 8.65
N LYS A 38 -15.80 -11.92 9.02
CA LYS A 38 -15.72 -13.03 8.06
C LYS A 38 -16.80 -12.97 6.98
N GLU A 39 -17.81 -12.12 7.18
CA GLU A 39 -18.93 -11.91 6.25
C GLU A 39 -18.59 -10.87 5.18
N ASP A 40 -17.55 -10.04 5.40
CA ASP A 40 -17.11 -9.05 4.43
C ASP A 40 -16.42 -9.74 3.25
N THR A 41 -16.87 -9.43 2.03
CA THR A 41 -16.20 -9.90 0.81
C THR A 41 -15.13 -8.92 0.37
N TRP A 42 -13.93 -9.41 0.14
CA TRP A 42 -12.77 -8.63 -0.27
C TRP A 42 -12.37 -8.94 -1.69
N VAL A 43 -12.15 -7.89 -2.49
CA VAL A 43 -11.58 -8.01 -3.82
C VAL A 43 -10.35 -7.13 -3.89
N VAL A 44 -9.19 -7.75 -4.11
CA VAL A 44 -7.93 -7.05 -4.35
C VAL A 44 -7.75 -6.93 -5.86
N TYR A 45 -7.59 -5.71 -6.36
CA TYR A 45 -7.24 -5.46 -7.76
C TYR A 45 -5.73 -5.26 -7.88
N TRP A 46 -5.09 -6.12 -8.62
CA TRP A 46 -3.65 -6.10 -8.83
C TRP A 46 -3.30 -5.85 -10.29
N TYR A 47 -2.70 -4.69 -10.57
CA TYR A 47 -2.15 -4.39 -11.89
C TYR A 47 -0.70 -4.84 -11.93
N LEU A 48 -0.46 -6.02 -12.49
CA LEU A 48 0.86 -6.62 -12.60
C LEU A 48 1.51 -6.20 -13.91
N CYS A 49 2.26 -5.11 -13.87
CA CYS A 49 3.05 -4.61 -14.99
C CYS A 49 4.44 -5.25 -14.96
N GLY A 50 4.70 -6.20 -15.86
CA GLY A 50 5.93 -6.96 -15.84
C GLY A 50 7.18 -6.14 -16.15
N SER A 51 7.11 -5.19 -17.07
CA SER A 51 8.23 -4.37 -17.52
C SER A 51 9.48 -5.18 -17.94
N ASP A 52 10.64 -4.55 -17.90
CA ASP A 52 11.93 -5.18 -18.09
C ASP A 52 12.34 -6.09 -16.92
N LEU A 53 11.79 -5.86 -15.72
CA LEU A 53 12.02 -6.73 -14.55
C LEU A 53 11.47 -8.14 -14.80
N GLU A 54 10.29 -8.24 -15.40
CA GLU A 54 9.75 -9.54 -15.79
C GLU A 54 10.51 -10.11 -17.00
N SER A 55 10.73 -9.29 -18.02
CA SER A 55 11.33 -9.76 -19.26
C SER A 55 12.76 -10.31 -19.07
N ASN A 56 13.54 -9.71 -18.17
CA ASN A 56 14.93 -10.07 -17.91
C ASN A 56 15.11 -11.00 -16.71
N TYR A 57 14.27 -10.86 -15.68
CA TYR A 57 14.51 -11.49 -14.38
C TYR A 57 13.35 -12.34 -13.86
N GLY A 58 12.17 -12.28 -14.50
CA GLY A 58 11.01 -13.06 -14.08
C GLY A 58 10.37 -12.57 -12.77
N ALA A 59 10.53 -11.28 -12.44
CA ALA A 59 10.08 -10.75 -11.15
C ALA A 59 8.56 -10.90 -10.96
N ALA A 60 7.76 -10.51 -11.96
CA ALA A 60 6.31 -10.66 -11.87
C ALA A 60 5.85 -12.13 -11.89
N THR A 61 6.58 -12.99 -12.58
CA THR A 61 6.37 -14.44 -12.51
C THR A 61 6.64 -15.00 -11.11
N ALA A 62 7.69 -14.51 -10.44
CA ALA A 62 7.98 -14.90 -9.05
C ALA A 62 6.85 -14.46 -8.11
N ASP A 63 6.38 -13.22 -8.21
CA ASP A 63 5.28 -12.68 -7.40
C ASP A 63 3.98 -13.46 -7.60
N LEU A 64 3.65 -13.84 -8.85
CA LEU A 64 2.50 -14.71 -9.15
C LEU A 64 2.64 -16.08 -8.48
N ASN A 65 3.82 -16.68 -8.55
CA ASN A 65 4.09 -17.96 -7.94
C ASN A 65 4.00 -17.91 -6.41
N GLU A 66 4.46 -16.83 -5.78
CA GLU A 66 4.34 -16.64 -4.34
C GLU A 66 2.87 -16.50 -3.92
N MET A 67 2.09 -15.71 -4.64
CA MET A 67 0.65 -15.59 -4.39
C MET A 67 -0.05 -16.96 -4.50
N MET A 68 0.26 -17.74 -5.52
CA MET A 68 -0.36 -19.07 -5.74
C MET A 68 0.00 -20.12 -4.67
N GLN A 69 0.96 -19.84 -3.80
CA GLN A 69 1.26 -20.71 -2.64
C GLN A 69 0.30 -20.48 -1.47
N VAL A 70 -0.50 -19.41 -1.51
CA VAL A 70 -1.41 -19.04 -0.43
C VAL A 70 -2.84 -19.43 -0.80
N LYS A 71 -3.45 -20.30 0.00
CA LYS A 71 -4.89 -20.57 -0.13
C LYS A 71 -5.69 -19.42 0.48
N LEU A 72 -6.44 -18.71 -0.36
CA LEU A 72 -7.30 -17.61 0.07
C LEU A 72 -8.57 -18.13 0.75
N PRO A 73 -9.07 -17.43 1.78
CA PRO A 73 -10.39 -17.70 2.34
C PRO A 73 -11.50 -17.41 1.31
N GLU A 74 -12.67 -18.03 1.50
CA GLU A 74 -13.81 -17.97 0.56
C GLU A 74 -14.31 -16.55 0.29
N ASN A 75 -14.13 -15.64 1.24
CA ASN A 75 -14.55 -14.25 1.13
C ASN A 75 -13.46 -13.33 0.54
N VAL A 76 -12.34 -13.86 0.05
CA VAL A 76 -11.26 -13.08 -0.57
C VAL A 76 -11.00 -13.53 -2.00
N LYS A 77 -10.87 -12.56 -2.90
CA LYS A 77 -10.48 -12.76 -4.30
C LYS A 77 -9.42 -11.77 -4.71
N VAL A 78 -8.53 -12.17 -5.61
CA VAL A 78 -7.59 -11.27 -6.27
C VAL A 78 -7.91 -11.23 -7.76
N VAL A 79 -8.14 -10.05 -8.29
CA VAL A 79 -8.31 -9.81 -9.73
C VAL A 79 -7.01 -9.22 -10.25
N ILE A 80 -6.36 -9.91 -11.18
CA ILE A 80 -5.04 -9.56 -11.66
C ILE A 80 -5.14 -9.17 -13.11
N GLN A 81 -4.62 -8.00 -13.46
CA GLN A 81 -4.44 -7.60 -14.86
C GLN A 81 -2.96 -7.60 -15.19
N THR A 82 -2.58 -8.40 -16.19
CA THR A 82 -1.19 -8.58 -16.61
C THR A 82 -0.90 -7.81 -17.89
N GLY A 83 0.35 -7.38 -18.08
CA GLY A 83 0.81 -6.71 -19.28
C GLY A 83 2.20 -6.08 -19.10
N GLY A 84 2.66 -5.36 -20.13
CA GLY A 84 3.82 -4.49 -20.04
C GLY A 84 5.20 -5.15 -20.08
N ALA A 85 5.29 -6.48 -20.24
CA ALA A 85 6.57 -7.18 -20.45
C ALA A 85 6.74 -7.56 -21.92
N SER A 86 7.94 -7.49 -22.45
CA SER A 86 8.27 -7.99 -23.80
C SER A 86 8.39 -9.51 -23.83
N LYS A 87 8.56 -10.14 -22.68
CA LYS A 87 8.59 -11.57 -22.47
C LYS A 87 8.13 -11.88 -21.04
N TRP A 88 7.26 -12.88 -20.87
CA TRP A 88 6.93 -13.46 -19.58
C TRP A 88 7.72 -14.73 -19.33
N GLN A 89 8.21 -14.93 -18.12
CA GLN A 89 9.02 -16.09 -17.74
C GLN A 89 8.13 -17.26 -17.26
N ASN A 90 6.86 -17.27 -17.67
CA ASN A 90 5.91 -18.34 -17.45
C ASN A 90 5.08 -18.58 -18.72
N ASP A 91 4.39 -19.72 -18.78
CA ASP A 91 3.59 -20.13 -19.94
C ASP A 91 2.13 -19.63 -19.88
N GLN A 92 1.70 -19.09 -18.76
CA GLN A 92 0.30 -18.68 -18.52
C GLN A 92 0.01 -17.32 -19.13
N VAL A 93 0.91 -16.35 -18.92
CA VAL A 93 0.73 -14.97 -19.35
C VAL A 93 1.31 -14.78 -20.76
N LYS A 94 0.52 -14.13 -21.62
CA LYS A 94 0.91 -13.85 -23.02
C LYS A 94 1.45 -12.43 -23.15
N THR A 95 2.46 -12.27 -24.01
CA THR A 95 3.13 -10.97 -24.27
C THR A 95 2.35 -10.07 -25.21
N ASP A 96 1.57 -10.66 -26.09
CA ASP A 96 0.88 -9.97 -27.19
C ASP A 96 -0.45 -9.32 -26.80
N ARG A 97 -0.85 -9.48 -25.54
CA ARG A 97 -2.14 -8.97 -25.05
C ARG A 97 -2.14 -8.71 -23.56
N ILE A 98 -3.05 -7.86 -23.13
CA ILE A 98 -3.44 -7.73 -21.72
C ILE A 98 -4.37 -8.87 -21.38
N GLN A 99 -4.16 -9.52 -20.24
CA GLN A 99 -5.01 -10.60 -19.76
C GLN A 99 -5.49 -10.29 -18.33
N ARG A 100 -6.69 -10.77 -18.03
CA ARG A 100 -7.27 -10.67 -16.70
C ARG A 100 -7.47 -12.05 -16.10
N TYR A 101 -6.99 -12.20 -14.86
CA TYR A 101 -7.14 -13.42 -14.07
C TYR A 101 -7.90 -13.14 -12.78
N GLU A 102 -8.55 -14.16 -12.27
CA GLU A 102 -9.08 -14.19 -10.91
C GLU A 102 -8.41 -15.32 -10.15
N TYR A 103 -7.85 -14.98 -8.99
CA TYR A 103 -7.34 -15.95 -8.02
C TYR A 103 -8.31 -16.05 -6.85
N SER A 104 -8.82 -17.25 -6.60
CA SER A 104 -9.80 -17.53 -5.53
C SER A 104 -9.53 -18.92 -4.97
N GLY A 105 -9.53 -19.04 -3.65
CA GLY A 105 -9.09 -20.25 -2.99
C GLY A 105 -7.60 -20.51 -3.29
N ASP A 106 -7.33 -21.49 -4.13
CA ASP A 106 -5.99 -21.88 -4.62
C ASP A 106 -5.92 -21.96 -6.15
N THR A 107 -6.88 -21.35 -6.83
CA THR A 107 -7.04 -21.50 -8.28
C THR A 107 -6.93 -20.15 -8.99
N LEU A 108 -6.04 -20.09 -9.99
CA LEU A 108 -5.90 -18.97 -10.92
C LEU A 108 -6.68 -19.27 -12.20
N THR A 109 -7.65 -18.44 -12.52
CA THR A 109 -8.55 -18.60 -13.65
C THR A 109 -8.42 -17.42 -14.61
N LEU A 110 -8.14 -17.68 -15.89
CA LEU A 110 -8.19 -16.65 -16.93
C LEU A 110 -9.65 -16.24 -17.17
N LYS A 111 -9.90 -14.94 -17.20
CA LYS A 111 -11.24 -14.36 -17.44
C LYS A 111 -11.38 -13.76 -18.83
N ASP A 112 -10.37 -12.99 -19.27
CA ASP A 112 -10.31 -12.35 -20.60
C ASP A 112 -8.88 -11.91 -20.96
#